data_fda15c210a721883130ef13c43c1468b
#
_entry.id   fda15c210a721883130ef13c43c1468b
#
_cell.length_a   1.000
_cell.length_b   1.000
_cell.length_c   1.000
_cell.angle_alpha   90.00
_cell.angle_beta   90.00
_cell.angle_gamma   90.00
#
_symmetry.space_group_name_H-M   'P 1'
#
loop_
_entity.id
_entity.type
_entity.pdbx_description
1 polymer ?
#
loop_
_entity_poly.entity_id
_entity_poly.type
_entity_poly.pdbx_seq_one_letter_code
_entity_poly.pdbx_strand_id
1 'polypeptide(L)'
;MRKKFFLTSAAVLLTVATLQSAQAATDVQKVIDETYVQPEYVLGSSLTEDQKNQTLKKLGYDASKDTKDLKTMTPDVYSKIMNVANDSSLQLYSSAKIQKLGEKSPLEVKIETPENITKVTQDMYRNAAVTLGVEHARITVAAPIPVTGESALAGIYYSLESNGVKLPQENKDLAQEELKALSDINDENKDKSGFDANKLNVALADIKAAVAKAKESKGELTEDDVRKIVEDTLKNYKLDQVVTGNQVNVIINFAFNLSKSDILNNEDFTKTLKDLKQSIVAQAGDSFSNIDLNFDANKAIQDGGNILSSIWQAILDFFKSFGA
;
A
#
# COMPACT_ATOMS: atom_id res chain seq x y z
N MET A 1 65.91 -10.66 22.34
CA MET A 1 64.98 -11.55 23.08
C MET A 1 63.58 -10.95 23.08
N ARG A 2 62.56 -11.80 22.78
CA ARG A 2 61.12 -11.64 22.95
C ARG A 2 60.42 -10.54 22.14
N LYS A 3 59.91 -10.85 21.01
CA LYS A 3 58.56 -11.10 20.48
C LYS A 3 57.45 -10.49 21.32
N LYS A 4 56.65 -9.60 20.72
CA LYS A 4 55.23 -9.50 20.98
C LYS A 4 54.49 -9.31 19.67
N PHE A 5 53.85 -10.36 19.24
CA PHE A 5 52.68 -10.40 18.38
C PHE A 5 51.46 -10.01 19.21
N PHE A 6 50.56 -9.18 18.69
CA PHE A 6 49.15 -9.19 19.01
C PHE A 6 48.40 -8.36 17.94
N LEU A 7 47.71 -9.03 17.16
CA LEU A 7 46.27 -9.15 16.99
C LEU A 7 45.58 -7.93 16.37
N THR A 8 45.38 -8.03 15.11
CA THR A 8 44.27 -7.36 14.40
C THR A 8 43.37 -8.43 13.88
N SER A 9 42.22 -8.62 14.51
CA SER A 9 41.10 -9.38 13.96
C SER A 9 39.87 -9.08 14.79
N ALA A 10 39.04 -8.15 14.33
CA ALA A 10 37.62 -8.08 14.61
C ALA A 10 37.03 -6.75 14.07
N ALA A 11 36.78 -6.65 12.80
CA ALA A 11 35.90 -5.65 12.25
C ALA A 11 35.49 -6.02 10.80
N VAL A 12 34.91 -7.17 10.60
CA VAL A 12 34.22 -7.49 9.33
C VAL A 12 33.07 -8.44 9.68
N LEU A 13 31.97 -7.93 10.17
CA LEU A 13 30.72 -8.73 10.31
C LEU A 13 29.49 -7.86 10.64
N LEU A 14 29.35 -6.68 10.04
CA LEU A 14 28.14 -5.87 10.27
C LEU A 14 27.60 -5.13 9.01
N THR A 15 27.95 -5.57 7.82
CA THR A 15 27.48 -4.87 6.60
C THR A 15 26.70 -5.75 5.63
N VAL A 16 26.27 -6.96 6.03
CA VAL A 16 25.60 -7.88 5.10
C VAL A 16 24.07 -7.88 5.24
N ALA A 17 23.53 -7.39 6.34
CA ALA A 17 22.08 -7.46 6.59
C ALA A 17 21.27 -6.33 5.92
N THR A 18 21.88 -5.19 5.59
CA THR A 18 21.16 -4.04 5.03
C THR A 18 21.05 -4.04 3.50
N LEU A 19 21.79 -4.90 2.81
CA LEU A 19 21.75 -5.02 1.36
C LEU A 19 20.64 -5.97 0.84
N GLN A 20 20.05 -6.78 1.71
CA GLN A 20 19.13 -7.84 1.27
C GLN A 20 17.69 -7.34 1.04
N SER A 21 17.27 -6.28 1.67
CA SER A 21 15.88 -5.82 1.60
C SER A 21 15.65 -4.75 0.52
N ALA A 22 16.58 -3.86 0.29
CA ALA A 22 16.53 -2.96 -0.87
C ALA A 22 16.56 -3.77 -2.18
N GLN A 23 17.28 -4.90 -2.19
CA GLN A 23 17.31 -5.83 -3.32
C GLN A 23 15.99 -6.58 -3.50
N ALA A 24 15.22 -6.83 -2.44
CA ALA A 24 13.92 -7.51 -2.55
C ALA A 24 12.85 -6.61 -3.23
N ALA A 25 12.83 -5.32 -2.94
CA ALA A 25 11.90 -4.39 -3.59
C ALA A 25 12.27 -4.14 -5.07
N THR A 26 13.55 -4.04 -5.39
CA THR A 26 14.03 -3.98 -6.79
C THR A 26 13.69 -5.26 -7.55
N ASP A 27 13.68 -6.41 -6.88
CA ASP A 27 13.33 -7.70 -7.47
C ASP A 27 11.85 -7.80 -7.88
N VAL A 28 10.92 -7.11 -7.22
CA VAL A 28 9.49 -7.12 -7.57
C VAL A 28 9.27 -6.58 -8.99
N GLN A 29 9.75 -5.37 -9.28
CA GLN A 29 9.56 -4.78 -10.60
C GLN A 29 10.33 -5.53 -11.68
N LYS A 30 11.54 -5.98 -11.41
CA LYS A 30 12.32 -6.79 -12.32
C LYS A 30 11.59 -8.08 -12.69
N VAL A 31 11.03 -8.80 -11.73
CA VAL A 31 10.25 -10.02 -12.01
C VAL A 31 9.02 -9.68 -12.86
N ILE A 32 8.33 -8.57 -12.58
CA ILE A 32 7.20 -8.14 -13.40
C ILE A 32 7.66 -7.93 -14.85
N ASP A 33 8.75 -7.24 -15.07
CA ASP A 33 9.28 -6.93 -16.41
C ASP A 33 9.74 -8.17 -17.17
N GLU A 34 10.28 -9.15 -16.49
CA GLU A 34 10.78 -10.37 -17.09
C GLU A 34 9.69 -11.42 -17.33
N THR A 35 8.68 -11.52 -16.43
CA THR A 35 7.77 -12.68 -16.43
C THR A 35 6.34 -12.36 -16.86
N TYR A 36 5.87 -11.10 -16.74
CA TYR A 36 4.48 -10.71 -17.02
C TYR A 36 4.27 -10.19 -18.45
N VAL A 37 5.09 -10.61 -19.39
CA VAL A 37 4.89 -10.38 -20.84
C VAL A 37 3.54 -10.98 -21.27
N GLN A 38 3.23 -12.18 -20.80
CA GLN A 38 1.88 -12.74 -20.81
C GLN A 38 1.17 -12.37 -19.50
N PRO A 39 -0.09 -11.94 -19.56
CA PRO A 39 -0.86 -11.67 -18.34
C PRO A 39 -0.94 -12.91 -17.44
N GLU A 40 -1.02 -12.69 -16.15
CA GLU A 40 -1.26 -13.75 -15.18
C GLU A 40 -2.59 -13.52 -14.46
N TYR A 41 -3.35 -14.57 -14.30
CA TYR A 41 -4.69 -14.55 -13.73
C TYR A 41 -4.72 -15.37 -12.44
N VAL A 42 -5.24 -14.79 -11.37
CA VAL A 42 -5.48 -15.44 -10.09
C VAL A 42 -6.97 -15.36 -9.78
N LEU A 43 -7.63 -16.48 -9.74
CA LEU A 43 -9.06 -16.58 -9.52
C LEU A 43 -9.37 -16.98 -8.08
N GLY A 44 -10.43 -16.45 -7.51
CA GLY A 44 -10.96 -16.91 -6.23
C GLY A 44 -11.51 -18.35 -6.36
N SER A 45 -11.25 -19.17 -5.34
CA SER A 45 -11.66 -20.59 -5.36
C SER A 45 -13.15 -20.84 -5.15
N SER A 46 -13.89 -19.84 -4.67
CA SER A 46 -15.34 -19.98 -4.37
C SER A 46 -16.22 -19.72 -5.59
N LEU A 47 -15.62 -19.44 -6.75
CA LEU A 47 -16.33 -19.21 -7.99
C LEU A 47 -16.96 -20.51 -8.52
N THR A 48 -18.23 -20.49 -8.86
CA THR A 48 -18.83 -21.53 -9.73
C THR A 48 -18.23 -21.43 -11.14
N GLU A 49 -18.39 -22.47 -11.98
CA GLU A 49 -17.87 -22.43 -13.35
C GLU A 49 -18.46 -21.27 -14.17
N ASP A 50 -19.73 -20.93 -14.00
CA ASP A 50 -20.34 -19.78 -14.67
C ASP A 50 -19.75 -18.45 -14.18
N GLN A 51 -19.57 -18.31 -12.87
CA GLN A 51 -18.94 -17.13 -12.27
C GLN A 51 -17.48 -17.01 -12.70
N LYS A 52 -16.74 -18.10 -12.81
CA LYS A 52 -15.37 -18.14 -13.31
C LYS A 52 -15.30 -17.64 -14.74
N ASN A 53 -16.16 -18.13 -15.63
CA ASN A 53 -16.22 -17.72 -17.02
C ASN A 53 -16.58 -16.21 -17.15
N GLN A 54 -17.54 -15.73 -16.36
CA GLN A 54 -17.90 -14.30 -16.31
C GLN A 54 -16.71 -13.45 -15.83
N THR A 55 -16.04 -13.88 -14.77
CA THR A 55 -14.89 -13.18 -14.20
C THR A 55 -13.72 -13.12 -15.19
N LEU A 56 -13.38 -14.24 -15.83
CA LEU A 56 -12.35 -14.30 -16.87
C LEU A 56 -12.66 -13.34 -18.02
N LYS A 57 -13.91 -13.30 -18.49
CA LYS A 57 -14.33 -12.34 -19.51
C LYS A 57 -14.15 -10.89 -19.06
N LYS A 58 -14.50 -10.55 -17.81
CA LYS A 58 -14.29 -9.22 -17.23
C LYS A 58 -12.80 -8.86 -17.10
N LEU A 59 -11.97 -9.83 -16.73
CA LEU A 59 -10.51 -9.66 -16.70
C LEU A 59 -9.86 -9.59 -18.09
N GLY A 60 -10.64 -9.83 -19.16
CA GLY A 60 -10.17 -9.78 -20.54
C GLY A 60 -9.32 -10.99 -20.92
N TYR A 61 -9.62 -12.17 -20.36
CA TYR A 61 -8.97 -13.42 -20.72
C TYR A 61 -9.34 -13.86 -22.14
N ASP A 62 -8.33 -14.23 -22.93
CA ASP A 62 -8.47 -14.77 -24.28
C ASP A 62 -7.67 -16.08 -24.40
N ALA A 63 -8.37 -17.20 -24.35
CA ALA A 63 -7.76 -18.53 -24.41
C ALA A 63 -6.91 -18.79 -25.68
N SER A 64 -7.08 -17.99 -26.74
CA SER A 64 -6.25 -18.06 -27.94
C SER A 64 -4.89 -17.35 -27.82
N LYS A 65 -4.75 -16.47 -26.85
CA LYS A 65 -3.56 -15.62 -26.63
C LYS A 65 -2.90 -15.86 -25.29
N ASP A 66 -3.70 -16.08 -24.25
CA ASP A 66 -3.23 -16.23 -22.88
C ASP A 66 -2.86 -17.70 -22.63
N THR A 67 -1.56 -18.00 -22.71
CA THR A 67 -1.04 -19.36 -22.65
C THR A 67 -0.58 -19.79 -21.27
N LYS A 68 -0.56 -18.88 -20.28
CA LYS A 68 -0.23 -19.22 -18.90
C LYS A 68 -1.39 -19.92 -18.20
N ASP A 69 -1.05 -20.84 -17.30
CA ASP A 69 -2.04 -21.51 -16.45
C ASP A 69 -2.76 -20.53 -15.53
N LEU A 70 -4.07 -20.71 -15.41
CA LEU A 70 -4.89 -19.97 -14.47
C LEU A 70 -4.57 -20.42 -13.03
N LYS A 71 -4.20 -19.49 -12.17
CA LYS A 71 -3.98 -19.77 -10.75
C LYS A 71 -5.29 -19.65 -9.97
N THR A 72 -5.40 -20.43 -8.91
CA THR A 72 -6.58 -20.41 -8.02
C THR A 72 -6.15 -20.11 -6.59
N MET A 73 -6.71 -19.05 -6.01
CA MET A 73 -6.55 -18.70 -4.62
C MET A 73 -7.50 -19.54 -3.77
N THR A 74 -6.98 -20.62 -3.17
CA THR A 74 -7.71 -21.44 -2.20
C THR A 74 -7.55 -20.89 -0.78
N PRO A 75 -8.41 -21.25 0.20
CA PRO A 75 -8.22 -20.88 1.60
C PRO A 75 -6.85 -21.27 2.14
N ASP A 76 -6.30 -22.42 1.75
CA ASP A 76 -4.98 -22.89 2.14
C ASP A 76 -3.85 -22.03 1.55
N VAL A 77 -3.96 -21.64 0.29
CA VAL A 77 -3.02 -20.69 -0.35
C VAL A 77 -3.13 -19.32 0.30
N TYR A 78 -4.36 -18.84 0.51
CA TYR A 78 -4.62 -17.56 1.16
C TYR A 78 -3.98 -17.49 2.55
N SER A 79 -4.20 -18.51 3.38
CA SER A 79 -3.66 -18.54 4.74
C SER A 79 -2.13 -18.52 4.78
N LYS A 80 -1.47 -19.22 3.85
CA LYS A 80 -0.01 -19.22 3.72
C LYS A 80 0.53 -17.87 3.26
N ILE A 81 -0.10 -17.28 2.24
CA ILE A 81 0.30 -15.99 1.67
C ILE A 81 0.13 -14.86 2.69
N MET A 82 -0.99 -14.88 3.41
CA MET A 82 -1.35 -13.84 4.36
C MET A 82 -0.81 -14.08 5.77
N ASN A 83 -0.12 -15.22 5.99
CA ASN A 83 0.39 -15.65 7.29
C ASN A 83 -0.68 -15.62 8.40
N VAL A 84 -1.86 -16.15 8.10
CA VAL A 84 -2.99 -16.25 9.02
C VAL A 84 -3.39 -17.70 9.24
N ALA A 85 -4.19 -17.96 10.29
CA ALA A 85 -4.74 -19.30 10.52
C ALA A 85 -5.56 -19.78 9.31
N ASN A 86 -5.41 -21.06 8.95
CA ASN A 86 -6.19 -21.63 7.85
C ASN A 86 -7.66 -21.73 8.25
N ASP A 87 -8.52 -21.13 7.47
CA ASP A 87 -9.97 -21.21 7.59
C ASP A 87 -10.55 -21.70 6.26
N SER A 88 -10.91 -22.97 6.22
CA SER A 88 -11.48 -23.62 5.02
C SER A 88 -12.87 -23.09 4.64
N SER A 89 -13.51 -22.29 5.51
CA SER A 89 -14.81 -21.65 5.24
C SER A 89 -14.69 -20.33 4.49
N LEU A 90 -13.47 -19.82 4.29
CA LEU A 90 -13.25 -18.55 3.58
C LEU A 90 -13.87 -18.57 2.18
N GLN A 91 -14.62 -17.51 1.90
CA GLN A 91 -15.27 -17.29 0.61
C GLN A 91 -14.42 -16.30 -0.21
N LEU A 92 -13.73 -16.83 -1.22
CA LEU A 92 -12.79 -16.07 -2.07
C LEU A 92 -13.37 -15.93 -3.48
N TYR A 93 -13.99 -14.81 -3.78
CA TYR A 93 -14.63 -14.52 -5.07
C TYR A 93 -13.90 -13.46 -5.89
N SER A 94 -13.22 -12.48 -5.26
CA SER A 94 -12.47 -11.49 -6.02
C SER A 94 -11.24 -12.12 -6.67
N SER A 95 -10.97 -11.68 -7.88
CA SER A 95 -9.95 -12.22 -8.76
C SER A 95 -9.11 -11.07 -9.32
N ALA A 96 -7.85 -11.35 -9.63
CA ALA A 96 -6.92 -10.36 -10.15
C ALA A 96 -6.23 -10.86 -11.42
N LYS A 97 -5.93 -9.91 -12.31
CA LYS A 97 -5.02 -10.06 -13.45
C LYS A 97 -3.87 -9.09 -13.27
N ILE A 98 -2.67 -9.55 -13.51
CA ILE A 98 -1.47 -8.71 -13.52
C ILE A 98 -0.83 -8.81 -14.91
N GLN A 99 -0.46 -7.66 -15.45
CA GLN A 99 0.19 -7.54 -16.75
C GLN A 99 1.28 -6.46 -16.68
N LYS A 100 2.44 -6.75 -17.24
CA LYS A 100 3.51 -5.77 -17.37
C LYS A 100 3.06 -4.59 -18.22
N LEU A 101 3.53 -3.41 -17.86
CA LEU A 101 3.49 -2.20 -18.69
C LEU A 101 4.93 -1.80 -19.07
N GLY A 102 5.07 -0.85 -19.99
CA GLY A 102 6.40 -0.28 -20.28
C GLY A 102 6.87 0.62 -19.12
N GLU A 103 8.19 0.74 -18.95
CA GLU A 103 8.86 1.50 -17.88
C GLU A 103 8.38 2.97 -17.74
N LYS A 104 7.84 3.56 -18.79
CA LYS A 104 7.30 4.94 -18.78
C LYS A 104 5.81 5.00 -18.43
N SER A 105 5.16 3.86 -18.26
CA SER A 105 3.76 3.82 -17.90
C SER A 105 3.63 3.86 -16.37
N PRO A 106 2.66 4.59 -15.82
CA PRO A 106 2.41 4.55 -14.38
C PRO A 106 1.82 3.20 -13.97
N LEU A 107 1.84 2.91 -12.67
CA LEU A 107 1.07 1.82 -12.10
C LEU A 107 -0.43 2.08 -12.30
N GLU A 108 -1.09 1.17 -13.01
CA GLU A 108 -2.52 1.23 -13.29
C GLU A 108 -3.26 0.13 -12.52
N VAL A 109 -4.35 0.51 -11.86
CA VAL A 109 -5.30 -0.46 -11.31
C VAL A 109 -6.69 -0.15 -11.89
N LYS A 110 -7.39 -1.19 -12.31
CA LYS A 110 -8.75 -1.09 -12.82
C LYS A 110 -9.65 -2.12 -12.13
N ILE A 111 -10.78 -1.67 -11.61
CA ILE A 111 -11.85 -2.54 -11.13
C ILE A 111 -12.89 -2.65 -12.25
N GLU A 112 -13.02 -3.84 -12.82
CA GLU A 112 -13.95 -4.09 -13.95
C GLU A 112 -15.40 -4.32 -13.49
N THR A 113 -15.59 -4.55 -12.20
CA THR A 113 -16.91 -4.73 -11.57
C THR A 113 -17.04 -3.84 -10.33
N PRO A 114 -17.03 -2.50 -10.50
CA PRO A 114 -17.05 -1.58 -9.37
C PRO A 114 -18.35 -1.71 -8.55
N GLU A 115 -19.44 -2.19 -9.14
CA GLU A 115 -20.69 -2.51 -8.46
C GLU A 115 -20.57 -3.68 -7.49
N ASN A 116 -19.59 -4.56 -7.70
CA ASN A 116 -19.36 -5.77 -6.90
C ASN A 116 -18.18 -5.65 -5.93
N ILE A 117 -17.30 -4.65 -6.09
CA ILE A 117 -16.23 -4.37 -5.11
C ILE A 117 -16.70 -3.22 -4.22
N THR A 118 -17.25 -3.58 -3.05
CA THR A 118 -18.07 -2.64 -2.26
C THR A 118 -17.27 -1.77 -1.29
N LYS A 119 -16.01 -2.11 -1.02
CA LYS A 119 -15.22 -1.46 0.04
C LYS A 119 -13.89 -0.89 -0.46
N VAL A 120 -13.16 -1.65 -1.25
CA VAL A 120 -11.83 -1.26 -1.75
C VAL A 120 -11.96 -0.51 -3.07
N THR A 121 -11.32 0.66 -3.18
CA THR A 121 -11.22 1.43 -4.43
C THR A 121 -9.96 1.05 -5.22
N GLN A 122 -9.92 1.42 -6.50
CA GLN A 122 -8.73 1.18 -7.33
C GLN A 122 -7.48 1.88 -6.78
N ASP A 123 -7.62 3.07 -6.19
CA ASP A 123 -6.48 3.81 -5.68
C ASP A 123 -5.95 3.24 -4.34
N MET A 124 -6.81 2.56 -3.56
CA MET A 124 -6.37 1.78 -2.40
C MET A 124 -5.49 0.58 -2.83
N TYR A 125 -5.88 -0.14 -3.89
CA TYR A 125 -5.02 -1.18 -4.46
C TYR A 125 -3.71 -0.61 -5.02
N ARG A 126 -3.74 0.56 -5.66
CA ARG A 126 -2.52 1.22 -6.17
C ARG A 126 -1.57 1.57 -5.03
N ASN A 127 -2.10 2.17 -3.95
CA ASN A 127 -1.33 2.49 -2.76
C ASN A 127 -0.65 1.24 -2.17
N ALA A 128 -1.42 0.15 -1.95
CA ALA A 128 -0.91 -1.11 -1.43
C ALA A 128 0.13 -1.75 -2.37
N ALA A 129 -0.08 -1.69 -3.70
CA ALA A 129 0.87 -2.23 -4.68
C ALA A 129 2.21 -1.47 -4.66
N VAL A 130 2.20 -0.15 -4.46
CA VAL A 130 3.45 0.64 -4.26
C VAL A 130 4.19 0.20 -3.00
N THR A 131 3.48 -0.09 -1.92
CA THR A 131 4.08 -0.62 -0.66
C THR A 131 4.71 -2.00 -0.86
N LEU A 132 4.26 -2.76 -1.88
CA LEU A 132 4.91 -4.02 -2.28
C LEU A 132 6.14 -3.84 -3.16
N GLY A 133 6.40 -2.64 -3.66
CA GLY A 133 7.48 -2.35 -4.60
C GLY A 133 7.08 -2.49 -6.08
N VAL A 134 5.79 -2.46 -6.40
CA VAL A 134 5.32 -2.42 -7.79
C VAL A 134 5.36 -0.97 -8.29
N GLU A 135 6.09 -0.74 -9.39
CA GLU A 135 6.33 0.60 -9.93
C GLU A 135 5.48 0.86 -11.19
N HIS A 136 5.46 -0.11 -12.11
CA HIS A 136 4.71 -0.02 -13.37
C HIS A 136 4.16 -1.39 -13.79
N ALA A 137 2.88 -1.51 -13.65
CA ALA A 137 2.10 -2.69 -14.05
C ALA A 137 0.64 -2.30 -14.27
N ARG A 138 -0.12 -3.14 -14.95
CA ARG A 138 -1.57 -3.07 -14.95
C ARG A 138 -2.13 -4.20 -14.12
N ILE A 139 -2.86 -3.85 -13.07
CA ILE A 139 -3.61 -4.76 -12.22
C ILE A 139 -5.09 -4.57 -12.55
N THR A 140 -5.78 -5.65 -12.84
CA THR A 140 -7.23 -5.62 -13.09
C THR A 140 -7.90 -6.51 -12.05
N VAL A 141 -8.94 -6.00 -11.40
CA VAL A 141 -9.70 -6.70 -10.35
C VAL A 141 -11.14 -6.88 -10.82
N ALA A 142 -11.71 -8.06 -10.57
CA ALA A 142 -13.12 -8.34 -10.83
C ALA A 142 -13.69 -9.33 -9.81
N ALA A 143 -14.99 -9.21 -9.55
CA ALA A 143 -15.78 -10.20 -8.81
C ALA A 143 -17.16 -10.34 -9.43
N PRO A 144 -17.74 -11.54 -9.49
CA PRO A 144 -19.06 -11.77 -10.12
C PRO A 144 -20.23 -11.41 -9.20
N ILE A 145 -20.00 -11.25 -7.92
CA ILE A 145 -20.97 -10.91 -6.88
C ILE A 145 -20.40 -9.87 -5.92
N PRO A 146 -21.23 -9.17 -5.13
CA PRO A 146 -20.76 -8.20 -4.14
C PRO A 146 -19.83 -8.82 -3.09
N VAL A 147 -18.64 -8.25 -2.96
CA VAL A 147 -17.58 -8.62 -2.00
C VAL A 147 -16.85 -7.36 -1.52
N THR A 148 -16.09 -7.44 -0.42
CA THR A 148 -15.27 -6.30 0.06
C THR A 148 -14.14 -5.96 -0.91
N GLY A 149 -13.55 -6.95 -1.57
CA GLY A 149 -12.42 -6.80 -2.50
C GLY A 149 -11.05 -7.13 -1.91
N GLU A 150 -10.92 -7.25 -0.60
CA GLU A 150 -9.62 -7.40 0.10
C GLU A 150 -8.82 -8.64 -0.37
N SER A 151 -9.49 -9.75 -0.71
CA SER A 151 -8.81 -10.98 -1.16
C SER A 151 -8.11 -10.85 -2.53
N ALA A 152 -8.42 -9.84 -3.34
CA ALA A 152 -7.70 -9.61 -4.59
C ALA A 152 -6.23 -9.20 -4.34
N LEU A 153 -5.93 -8.51 -3.22
CA LEU A 153 -4.55 -8.18 -2.85
C LEU A 153 -3.73 -9.45 -2.57
N ALA A 154 -4.30 -10.43 -1.87
CA ALA A 154 -3.66 -11.73 -1.69
C ALA A 154 -3.39 -12.43 -3.03
N GLY A 155 -4.27 -12.26 -4.02
CA GLY A 155 -4.07 -12.73 -5.40
C GLY A 155 -2.84 -12.11 -6.06
N ILE A 156 -2.59 -10.82 -5.82
CA ILE A 156 -1.39 -10.14 -6.29
C ILE A 156 -0.14 -10.74 -5.64
N TYR A 157 -0.14 -10.94 -4.32
CA TYR A 157 0.99 -11.58 -3.61
C TYR A 157 1.28 -12.98 -4.15
N TYR A 158 0.23 -13.79 -4.29
CA TYR A 158 0.36 -15.15 -4.81
C TYR A 158 0.93 -15.17 -6.23
N SER A 159 0.50 -14.26 -7.08
CA SER A 159 1.06 -14.12 -8.42
C SER A 159 2.57 -13.80 -8.36
N LEU A 160 2.96 -12.79 -7.60
CA LEU A 160 4.35 -12.37 -7.47
C LEU A 160 5.24 -13.48 -6.90
N GLU A 161 4.85 -14.09 -5.77
CA GLU A 161 5.65 -15.17 -5.14
C GLU A 161 5.77 -16.41 -6.02
N SER A 162 4.72 -16.78 -6.76
CA SER A 162 4.76 -17.92 -7.67
C SER A 162 5.60 -17.67 -8.93
N ASN A 163 5.94 -16.42 -9.23
CA ASN A 163 6.90 -16.04 -10.27
C ASN A 163 8.32 -15.79 -9.71
N GLY A 164 8.58 -16.15 -8.46
CA GLY A 164 9.90 -16.13 -7.86
C GLY A 164 10.26 -14.87 -7.07
N VAL A 165 9.32 -13.92 -6.93
CA VAL A 165 9.52 -12.80 -6.01
C VAL A 165 9.56 -13.31 -4.57
N LYS A 166 10.57 -12.91 -3.82
CA LYS A 166 10.63 -13.12 -2.38
C LYS A 166 10.05 -11.89 -1.69
N LEU A 167 8.73 -11.83 -1.53
CA LEU A 167 8.09 -10.76 -0.79
C LEU A 167 8.43 -10.87 0.70
N PRO A 168 9.10 -9.88 1.30
CA PRO A 168 9.25 -9.83 2.75
C PRO A 168 7.88 -9.86 3.43
N GLN A 169 7.72 -10.66 4.48
CA GLN A 169 6.44 -10.72 5.21
C GLN A 169 6.03 -9.35 5.72
N GLU A 170 6.98 -8.55 6.18
CA GLU A 170 6.77 -7.18 6.60
C GLU A 170 6.10 -6.30 5.53
N ASN A 171 6.55 -6.39 4.27
CA ASN A 171 5.94 -5.60 3.19
C ASN A 171 4.51 -6.07 2.88
N LYS A 172 4.24 -7.38 2.97
CA LYS A 172 2.88 -7.92 2.82
C LYS A 172 1.97 -7.44 3.94
N ASP A 173 2.46 -7.49 5.18
CA ASP A 173 1.73 -7.05 6.36
C ASP A 173 1.43 -5.55 6.28
N LEU A 174 2.41 -4.72 5.89
CA LEU A 174 2.24 -3.29 5.67
C LEU A 174 1.20 -2.98 4.57
N ALA A 175 1.30 -3.62 3.41
CA ALA A 175 0.36 -3.38 2.32
C ALA A 175 -1.07 -3.83 2.70
N GLN A 176 -1.20 -4.89 3.51
CA GLN A 176 -2.49 -5.34 4.03
C GLN A 176 -3.05 -4.37 5.09
N GLU A 177 -2.20 -3.90 6.01
CA GLU A 177 -2.55 -2.89 7.01
C GLU A 177 -3.02 -1.60 6.33
N GLU A 178 -2.30 -1.16 5.30
CA GLU A 178 -2.63 0.00 4.48
C GLU A 178 -3.99 -0.14 3.80
N LEU A 179 -4.19 -1.25 3.08
CA LEU A 179 -5.45 -1.51 2.38
C LEU A 179 -6.63 -1.54 3.35
N LYS A 180 -6.46 -2.23 4.49
CA LYS A 180 -7.49 -2.31 5.52
C LYS A 180 -7.79 -0.95 6.13
N ALA A 181 -6.78 -0.17 6.50
CA ALA A 181 -6.95 1.17 7.06
C ALA A 181 -7.72 2.07 6.09
N LEU A 182 -7.30 2.14 4.83
CA LEU A 182 -7.97 2.96 3.81
C LEU A 182 -9.41 2.51 3.56
N SER A 183 -9.64 1.20 3.44
CA SER A 183 -10.97 0.66 3.15
C SER A 183 -11.94 0.84 4.30
N ASP A 184 -11.51 0.66 5.55
CA ASP A 184 -12.33 0.87 6.74
C ASP A 184 -12.67 2.35 6.91
N ILE A 185 -11.67 3.25 6.79
CA ILE A 185 -11.90 4.69 6.88
C ILE A 185 -12.85 5.16 5.76
N ASN A 186 -12.68 4.66 4.54
CA ASN A 186 -13.57 4.99 3.44
C ASN A 186 -15.00 4.51 3.71
N ASP A 187 -15.18 3.26 4.12
CA ASP A 187 -16.51 2.68 4.35
C ASP A 187 -17.28 3.40 5.46
N GLU A 188 -16.59 3.80 6.53
CA GLU A 188 -17.18 4.53 7.65
C GLU A 188 -17.46 6.02 7.36
N ASN A 189 -16.83 6.60 6.34
CA ASN A 189 -16.92 8.05 6.09
C ASN A 189 -17.47 8.42 4.70
N LYS A 190 -17.63 7.48 3.76
CA LYS A 190 -18.03 7.76 2.35
C LYS A 190 -19.30 8.61 2.21
N ASP A 191 -20.22 8.50 3.17
CA ASP A 191 -21.48 9.25 3.16
C ASP A 191 -21.43 10.55 4.00
N LYS A 192 -20.29 10.87 4.63
CA LYS A 192 -20.12 12.08 5.43
C LYS A 192 -19.75 13.27 4.54
N SER A 193 -20.42 14.39 4.79
CA SER A 193 -20.07 15.66 4.14
C SER A 193 -18.61 16.04 4.40
N GLY A 194 -17.90 16.42 3.35
CA GLY A 194 -16.49 16.80 3.42
C GLY A 194 -15.48 15.65 3.28
N PHE A 195 -15.94 14.40 3.35
CA PHE A 195 -15.08 13.25 3.05
C PHE A 195 -14.93 13.06 1.53
N ASP A 196 -13.72 12.69 1.11
CA ASP A 196 -13.40 12.36 -0.27
C ASP A 196 -12.31 11.27 -0.27
N ALA A 197 -12.63 10.11 -0.84
CA ALA A 197 -11.72 8.96 -0.91
C ALA A 197 -10.44 9.27 -1.71
N ASN A 198 -10.51 10.15 -2.74
CA ASN A 198 -9.34 10.54 -3.50
C ASN A 198 -8.38 11.37 -2.64
N LYS A 199 -8.93 12.28 -1.81
CA LYS A 199 -8.11 13.05 -0.84
C LYS A 199 -7.43 12.13 0.16
N LEU A 200 -8.14 11.11 0.68
CA LEU A 200 -7.55 10.14 1.61
C LEU A 200 -6.40 9.37 0.96
N ASN A 201 -6.59 8.87 -0.26
CA ASN A 201 -5.57 8.13 -0.99
C ASN A 201 -4.34 8.99 -1.32
N VAL A 202 -4.52 10.25 -1.72
CA VAL A 202 -3.42 11.18 -1.99
C VAL A 202 -2.73 11.60 -0.69
N ALA A 203 -3.49 11.85 0.39
CA ALA A 203 -2.91 12.16 1.70
C ALA A 203 -2.02 11.02 2.18
N LEU A 204 -2.45 9.76 2.01
CA LEU A 204 -1.62 8.61 2.39
C LEU A 204 -0.35 8.50 1.53
N ALA A 205 -0.44 8.75 0.22
CA ALA A 205 0.75 8.80 -0.64
C ALA A 205 1.75 9.88 -0.18
N ASP A 206 1.25 11.07 0.19
CA ASP A 206 2.09 12.14 0.74
C ASP A 206 2.66 11.80 2.12
N ILE A 207 1.90 11.13 3.00
CA ILE A 207 2.41 10.64 4.30
C ILE A 207 3.56 9.66 4.07
N LYS A 208 3.39 8.68 3.19
CA LYS A 208 4.44 7.70 2.86
C LYS A 208 5.70 8.38 2.32
N ALA A 209 5.55 9.32 1.40
CA ALA A 209 6.67 10.09 0.84
C ALA A 209 7.36 10.96 1.91
N ALA A 210 6.58 11.57 2.81
CA ALA A 210 7.12 12.39 3.90
C ALA A 210 7.87 11.54 4.93
N VAL A 211 7.35 10.35 5.27
CA VAL A 211 8.04 9.38 6.15
C VAL A 211 9.35 8.92 5.54
N ALA A 212 9.37 8.58 4.24
CA ALA A 212 10.61 8.20 3.55
C ALA A 212 11.66 9.32 3.61
N LYS A 213 11.28 10.55 3.27
CA LYS A 213 12.16 11.71 3.30
C LYS A 213 12.64 12.06 4.72
N ALA A 214 11.76 11.93 5.72
CA ALA A 214 12.13 12.16 7.12
C ALA A 214 13.13 11.10 7.60
N LYS A 215 12.94 9.84 7.25
CA LYS A 215 13.87 8.76 7.57
C LYS A 215 15.24 8.97 6.92
N GLU A 216 15.28 9.38 5.65
CA GLU A 216 16.54 9.69 4.95
C GLU A 216 17.32 10.81 5.66
N SER A 217 16.63 11.85 6.13
CA SER A 217 17.27 13.02 6.74
C SER A 217 17.62 12.85 8.23
N LYS A 218 16.82 12.09 8.99
CA LYS A 218 16.88 11.99 10.46
C LYS A 218 17.35 10.61 10.95
N GLY A 219 17.25 9.58 10.12
CA GLY A 219 17.53 8.18 10.48
C GLY A 219 16.31 7.54 11.14
N GLU A 220 16.32 7.36 12.45
CA GLU A 220 15.16 6.81 13.17
C GLU A 220 14.12 7.91 13.45
N LEU A 221 12.85 7.57 13.20
CA LEU A 221 11.71 8.42 13.50
C LEU A 221 11.05 7.98 14.80
N THR A 222 10.69 8.95 15.64
CA THR A 222 9.84 8.70 16.81
C THR A 222 8.38 8.64 16.38
N GLU A 223 7.52 8.08 17.24
CA GLU A 223 6.08 8.10 17.01
C GLU A 223 5.55 9.53 16.91
N ASP A 224 6.10 10.48 17.69
CA ASP A 224 5.71 11.89 17.62
C ASP A 224 6.08 12.54 16.29
N ASP A 225 7.23 12.19 15.69
CA ASP A 225 7.60 12.67 14.36
C ASP A 225 6.58 12.20 13.31
N VAL A 226 6.23 10.92 13.37
CA VAL A 226 5.27 10.32 12.44
C VAL A 226 3.86 10.87 12.67
N ARG A 227 3.44 11.01 13.92
CA ARG A 227 2.17 11.64 14.30
C ARG A 227 2.03 13.01 13.66
N LYS A 228 3.07 13.83 13.78
CA LYS A 228 3.08 15.18 13.21
C LYS A 228 2.95 15.16 11.69
N ILE A 229 3.69 14.26 10.99
CA ILE A 229 3.55 14.09 9.54
C ILE A 229 2.10 13.77 9.18
N VAL A 230 1.49 12.82 9.87
CA VAL A 230 0.12 12.35 9.59
C VAL A 230 -0.89 13.48 9.82
N GLU A 231 -0.85 14.12 11.00
CA GLU A 231 -1.80 15.15 11.39
C GLU A 231 -1.73 16.37 10.47
N ASP A 232 -0.52 16.86 10.19
CA ASP A 232 -0.32 18.02 9.30
C ASP A 232 -0.75 17.71 7.86
N THR A 233 -0.51 16.48 7.38
CA THR A 233 -0.97 16.04 6.06
C THR A 233 -2.48 15.95 6.00
N LEU A 234 -3.12 15.28 6.96
CA LEU A 234 -4.59 15.18 7.00
C LEU A 234 -5.25 16.57 7.06
N LYS A 235 -4.67 17.51 7.82
CA LYS A 235 -5.13 18.88 7.87
C LYS A 235 -4.99 19.61 6.53
N ASN A 236 -3.88 19.43 5.82
CA ASN A 236 -3.71 19.99 4.47
C ASN A 236 -4.80 19.51 3.53
N TYR A 237 -5.17 18.22 3.61
CA TYR A 237 -6.22 17.62 2.79
C TYR A 237 -7.64 17.84 3.33
N LYS A 238 -7.80 18.61 4.43
CA LYS A 238 -9.08 18.90 5.11
C LYS A 238 -9.82 17.63 5.54
N LEU A 239 -9.08 16.61 5.91
CA LEU A 239 -9.60 15.34 6.41
C LEU A 239 -9.65 15.31 7.95
N ASP A 240 -8.93 16.19 8.63
CA ASP A 240 -8.83 16.32 10.08
C ASP A 240 -10.18 16.55 10.77
N GLN A 241 -11.17 17.10 10.05
CA GLN A 241 -12.53 17.34 10.58
C GLN A 241 -13.50 16.19 10.30
N VAL A 242 -13.09 15.21 9.50
CA VAL A 242 -13.99 14.13 9.02
C VAL A 242 -13.58 12.78 9.54
N VAL A 243 -12.26 12.50 9.58
CA VAL A 243 -11.71 11.27 10.15
C VAL A 243 -11.67 11.36 11.68
N THR A 244 -12.02 10.27 12.35
CA THR A 244 -12.03 10.23 13.83
C THR A 244 -10.62 10.08 14.39
N GLY A 245 -10.41 10.42 15.67
CA GLY A 245 -9.12 10.23 16.33
C GLY A 245 -8.63 8.78 16.30
N ASN A 246 -9.51 7.79 16.36
CA ASN A 246 -9.15 6.39 16.23
C ASN A 246 -8.64 6.08 14.81
N GLN A 247 -9.28 6.62 13.78
CA GLN A 247 -8.85 6.46 12.39
C GLN A 247 -7.50 7.13 12.14
N VAL A 248 -7.27 8.32 12.72
CA VAL A 248 -5.96 8.98 12.70
C VAL A 248 -4.88 8.10 13.33
N ASN A 249 -5.15 7.49 14.50
CA ASN A 249 -4.21 6.59 15.15
C ASN A 249 -3.91 5.34 14.31
N VAL A 250 -4.88 4.80 13.57
CA VAL A 250 -4.64 3.70 12.62
C VAL A 250 -3.65 4.12 11.53
N ILE A 251 -3.81 5.32 10.96
CA ILE A 251 -2.86 5.87 9.96
C ILE A 251 -1.48 6.10 10.58
N ILE A 252 -1.40 6.61 11.82
CA ILE A 252 -0.14 6.82 12.54
C ILE A 252 0.59 5.48 12.74
N ASN A 253 -0.12 4.45 13.21
CA ASN A 253 0.46 3.12 13.42
C ASN A 253 1.03 2.55 12.11
N PHE A 254 0.26 2.60 11.03
CA PHE A 254 0.73 2.21 9.70
C PHE A 254 1.99 2.99 9.29
N ALA A 255 1.95 4.32 9.37
CA ALA A 255 3.07 5.18 8.98
C ALA A 255 4.31 4.95 9.86
N PHE A 256 4.12 4.63 11.15
CA PHE A 256 5.22 4.29 12.05
C PHE A 256 5.81 2.90 11.74
N ASN A 257 4.98 1.91 11.41
CA ASN A 257 5.46 0.61 10.93
C ASN A 257 6.23 0.79 9.61
N LEU A 258 5.68 1.55 8.67
CA LEU A 258 6.37 1.90 7.41
C LEU A 258 7.73 2.56 7.66
N SER A 259 7.86 3.44 8.66
CA SER A 259 9.13 4.12 8.96
C SER A 259 10.27 3.17 9.34
N LYS A 260 9.94 1.95 9.75
CA LYS A 260 10.90 0.90 10.11
C LYS A 260 11.19 -0.04 8.94
N SER A 261 10.36 -0.02 7.91
CA SER A 261 10.46 -0.94 6.79
C SER A 261 11.58 -0.57 5.82
N ASP A 262 12.17 -1.60 5.25
CA ASP A 262 13.21 -1.49 4.24
C ASP A 262 12.71 -1.07 2.87
N ILE A 263 11.39 -1.07 2.62
CA ILE A 263 10.81 -0.57 1.36
C ILE A 263 11.19 0.91 1.12
N LEU A 264 11.42 1.66 2.18
CA LEU A 264 11.85 3.07 2.09
C LEU A 264 13.25 3.25 1.52
N ASN A 265 14.04 2.18 1.44
CA ASN A 265 15.37 2.20 0.81
C ASN A 265 15.30 2.05 -0.73
N ASN A 266 14.11 1.79 -1.28
CA ASN A 266 13.91 1.75 -2.72
C ASN A 266 13.92 3.17 -3.30
N GLU A 267 14.86 3.44 -4.21
CA GLU A 267 15.04 4.77 -4.83
C GLU A 267 13.80 5.21 -5.65
N ASP A 268 13.06 4.27 -6.22
CA ASP A 268 11.86 4.54 -7.02
C ASP A 268 10.59 4.67 -6.18
N PHE A 269 10.61 4.31 -4.88
CA PHE A 269 9.43 4.34 -4.02
C PHE A 269 8.77 5.72 -3.96
N THR A 270 9.55 6.78 -3.67
CA THR A 270 9.03 8.15 -3.59
C THR A 270 8.60 8.68 -4.96
N LYS A 271 9.29 8.30 -6.03
CA LYS A 271 8.91 8.64 -7.40
C LYS A 271 7.57 8.00 -7.76
N THR A 272 7.39 6.71 -7.48
CA THR A 272 6.14 5.98 -7.75
C THR A 272 4.97 6.58 -6.96
N LEU A 273 5.17 6.99 -5.70
CA LEU A 273 4.17 7.71 -4.91
C LEU A 273 3.80 9.07 -5.53
N LYS A 274 4.77 9.79 -6.06
CA LYS A 274 4.52 11.06 -6.76
C LYS A 274 3.69 10.85 -8.02
N ASP A 275 4.02 9.83 -8.81
CA ASP A 275 3.29 9.49 -10.03
C ASP A 275 1.85 9.04 -9.70
N LEU A 276 1.67 8.27 -8.63
CA LEU A 276 0.36 7.88 -8.09
C LEU A 276 -0.45 9.13 -7.72
N LYS A 277 0.11 10.03 -6.90
CA LYS A 277 -0.52 11.30 -6.52
C LYS A 277 -0.96 12.10 -7.75
N GLN A 278 -0.06 12.32 -8.70
CA GLN A 278 -0.34 13.09 -9.90
C GLN A 278 -1.49 12.46 -10.72
N SER A 279 -1.51 11.14 -10.83
CA SER A 279 -2.57 10.42 -11.54
C SER A 279 -3.92 10.56 -10.87
N ILE A 280 -4.02 10.45 -9.54
CA ILE A 280 -5.27 10.61 -8.80
C ILE A 280 -5.77 12.07 -8.92
N VAL A 281 -4.88 13.04 -8.72
CA VAL A 281 -5.21 14.47 -8.82
C VAL A 281 -5.71 14.81 -10.21
N ALA A 282 -5.08 14.28 -11.28
CA ALA A 282 -5.51 14.51 -12.66
C ALA A 282 -6.91 13.93 -12.96
N GLN A 283 -7.28 12.82 -12.31
CA GLN A 283 -8.59 12.19 -12.49
C GLN A 283 -9.70 12.88 -11.67
N ALA A 284 -9.38 13.31 -10.45
CA ALA A 284 -10.36 13.85 -9.49
C ALA A 284 -10.40 15.40 -9.45
N GLY A 285 -9.60 16.09 -10.26
CA GLY A 285 -9.53 17.52 -10.53
C GLY A 285 -10.06 18.47 -9.44
N ASP A 286 -11.35 18.74 -9.47
CA ASP A 286 -12.02 19.71 -8.60
C ASP A 286 -11.95 19.37 -7.11
N SER A 287 -11.81 18.10 -6.75
CA SER A 287 -11.64 17.66 -5.36
C SER A 287 -10.43 18.33 -4.67
N PHE A 288 -9.43 18.71 -5.43
CA PHE A 288 -8.16 19.27 -4.93
C PHE A 288 -8.03 20.78 -5.08
N SER A 289 -9.06 21.49 -5.56
CA SER A 289 -9.00 22.93 -5.87
C SER A 289 -8.56 23.83 -4.71
N ASN A 290 -8.74 23.38 -3.46
CA ASN A 290 -8.38 24.12 -2.24
C ASN A 290 -7.34 23.37 -1.37
N ILE A 291 -6.52 22.53 -1.98
CA ILE A 291 -5.47 21.75 -1.33
C ILE A 291 -4.10 22.24 -1.79
N ASP A 292 -3.16 22.41 -0.88
CA ASP A 292 -1.76 22.66 -1.26
C ASP A 292 -1.11 21.32 -1.69
N LEU A 293 -1.06 21.09 -2.99
CA LEU A 293 -0.45 19.90 -3.56
C LEU A 293 1.09 19.85 -3.44
N ASN A 294 1.72 20.98 -3.06
CA ASN A 294 3.15 21.08 -2.83
C ASN A 294 3.49 21.10 -1.32
N PHE A 295 2.50 20.80 -0.47
CA PHE A 295 2.69 20.72 0.96
C PHE A 295 3.79 19.72 1.33
N ASP A 296 4.70 20.11 2.21
CA ASP A 296 5.80 19.29 2.71
C ASP A 296 5.69 19.17 4.24
N ALA A 297 5.15 18.06 4.72
CA ALA A 297 5.00 17.79 6.15
C ALA A 297 6.34 17.77 6.92
N ASN A 298 7.48 17.55 6.23
CA ASN A 298 8.80 17.54 6.87
C ASN A 298 9.26 18.91 7.35
N LYS A 299 8.80 20.00 6.75
CA LYS A 299 9.13 21.35 7.24
C LYS A 299 8.70 21.55 8.68
N ALA A 300 7.54 21.00 9.04
CA ALA A 300 7.03 21.09 10.39
C ALA A 300 7.88 20.33 11.43
N ILE A 301 8.56 19.26 11.02
CA ILE A 301 9.48 18.52 11.90
C ILE A 301 10.80 19.27 12.06
N GLN A 302 11.30 19.89 10.99
CA GLN A 302 12.58 20.63 10.99
C GLN A 302 12.50 21.92 11.81
N ASP A 303 11.35 22.60 11.80
CA ASP A 303 11.16 23.89 12.49
C ASP A 303 10.91 23.76 14.00
N GLY A 304 11.05 22.57 14.60
CA GLY A 304 10.95 22.35 16.06
C GLY A 304 9.61 22.77 16.66
N GLY A 305 8.53 22.53 15.94
CA GLY A 305 7.24 23.16 16.15
C GLY A 305 6.49 22.76 17.41
N ASN A 306 6.56 23.63 18.41
CA ASN A 306 5.72 23.59 19.63
C ASN A 306 4.32 24.21 19.46
N ILE A 307 3.89 24.59 18.28
CA ILE A 307 2.65 25.39 18.11
C ILE A 307 1.43 24.54 17.75
N LEU A 308 1.60 23.39 17.10
CA LEU A 308 0.48 22.60 16.61
C LEU A 308 0.03 21.47 17.58
N SER A 309 0.93 20.98 18.44
CA SER A 309 0.57 19.99 19.47
C SER A 309 -0.49 20.51 20.45
N SER A 310 -0.49 21.82 20.74
CA SER A 310 -1.47 22.43 21.62
C SER A 310 -2.87 22.55 21.01
N ILE A 311 -2.97 22.71 19.70
CA ILE A 311 -4.26 22.78 18.98
C ILE A 311 -4.88 21.40 18.91
N TRP A 312 -4.09 20.38 18.63
CA TRP A 312 -4.59 19.00 18.54
C TRP A 312 -4.92 18.40 19.91
N GLN A 313 -4.15 18.70 20.93
CA GLN A 313 -4.53 18.36 22.30
C GLN A 313 -5.89 18.99 22.67
N ALA A 314 -6.12 20.22 22.28
CA ALA A 314 -7.41 20.89 22.50
C ALA A 314 -8.56 20.21 21.72
N ILE A 315 -8.30 19.70 20.50
CA ILE A 315 -9.26 18.94 19.70
C ILE A 315 -9.52 17.56 20.33
N LEU A 316 -8.50 16.84 20.75
CA LEU A 316 -8.65 15.55 21.45
C LEU A 316 -9.38 15.71 22.80
N ASP A 317 -9.10 16.77 23.53
CA ASP A 317 -9.77 17.06 24.79
C ASP A 317 -11.22 17.50 24.58
N PHE A 318 -11.51 18.20 23.48
CA PHE A 318 -12.86 18.49 23.03
C PHE A 318 -13.65 17.21 22.73
N PHE A 319 -13.08 16.26 21.99
CA PHE A 319 -13.76 14.98 21.71
C PHE A 319 -13.90 14.08 22.94
N LYS A 320 -12.94 14.08 23.87
CA LYS A 320 -13.06 13.39 25.15
C LYS A 320 -14.19 13.97 26.02
N SER A 321 -14.50 15.26 25.91
CA SER A 321 -15.57 15.91 26.65
C SER A 321 -16.98 15.55 26.16
N PHE A 322 -17.13 14.97 24.96
CA PHE A 322 -18.40 14.51 24.40
C PHE A 322 -18.61 12.98 24.49
N GLY A 323 -17.63 12.23 24.99
CA GLY A 323 -17.68 10.77 25.11
C GLY A 323 -17.77 10.24 26.55
N ALA A 324 -18.19 11.08 27.50
CA ALA A 324 -18.46 10.69 28.88
C ALA A 324 -19.97 10.66 29.16
#